data_408798c09162110dd4c165996ae71ae7
#
_entry.id   408798c09162110dd4c165996ae71ae7
#
_cell.length_a   1.000
_cell.length_b   1.000
_cell.length_c   1.000
_cell.angle_alpha   90.00
_cell.angle_beta   90.00
_cell.angle_gamma   90.00
#
_symmetry.space_group_name_H-M   'P 1'
#
loop_
_entity.id
_entity.type
_entity.pdbx_description
1 polymer ?
#
loop_
_entity_poly.entity_id
_entity_poly.type
_entity_poly.pdbx_seq_one_letter_code
_entity_poly.pdbx_strand_id
1 'polypeptide(L)'
;MATGGSAQLCLALLFTSLGVMLTATQKSVVSLDPPWIRIFTGEKVTLSCNGNNSLQMNSTKWIHNGIISKVTSTHLVIVSATIQDSGKYICQNQGFYKSKPVYLNVIQEWLLLQTSADVVLANGSFDIRCHGWKNWNVRKVIYYKNNHAFKYSYQSPNISIRNATLNDSGTYHCTGHLKQVEYESDKFRIAVVKAYKSKYCWLQLIFPLLVVILFAVDTGLLFSTQEQFISVLKIQKTGKGNKVET
;
A
#
# COMPACT_ATOMS: atom_id res chain seq x y z
N MET A 1 11.09 17.42 52.33
CA MET A 1 10.42 16.33 51.55
C MET A 1 9.52 17.00 50.54
N ALA A 2 9.92 17.12 49.30
CA ALA A 2 9.08 17.36 48.11
C ALA A 2 10.00 17.64 46.91
N THR A 3 10.57 16.61 46.28
CA THR A 3 11.31 16.76 45.03
C THR A 3 11.11 15.52 44.11
N GLY A 4 9.96 14.85 44.21
CA GLY A 4 9.68 13.65 43.38
C GLY A 4 8.66 13.84 42.23
N GLY A 5 8.01 15.02 42.13
CA GLY A 5 6.86 15.16 41.22
C GLY A 5 7.16 15.57 39.77
N SER A 6 8.25 16.27 39.52
CA SER A 6 8.53 16.84 38.20
C SER A 6 9.16 15.85 37.21
N ALA A 7 10.01 14.94 37.70
CA ALA A 7 10.66 13.93 36.83
C ALA A 7 9.69 12.86 36.32
N GLN A 8 8.72 12.45 37.16
CA GLN A 8 7.69 11.50 36.76
C GLN A 8 6.69 12.07 35.74
N LEU A 9 6.36 13.36 35.82
CA LEU A 9 5.50 14.03 34.84
C LEU A 9 6.18 14.16 33.46
N CYS A 10 7.47 14.45 33.42
CA CYS A 10 8.23 14.53 32.17
C CYS A 10 8.36 13.15 31.50
N LEU A 11 8.59 12.07 32.28
CA LEU A 11 8.62 10.72 31.73
C LEU A 11 7.25 10.28 31.17
N ALA A 12 6.15 10.61 31.85
CA ALA A 12 4.80 10.30 31.38
C ALA A 12 4.47 11.04 30.07
N LEU A 13 4.89 12.29 29.92
CA LEU A 13 4.70 13.06 28.68
C LEU A 13 5.54 12.53 27.50
N LEU A 14 6.73 12.00 27.76
CA LEU A 14 7.56 11.34 26.74
C LEU A 14 6.93 10.03 26.23
N PHE A 15 6.32 9.24 27.12
CA PHE A 15 5.61 8.01 26.72
C PHE A 15 4.31 8.29 25.96
N THR A 16 3.59 9.37 26.26
CA THR A 16 2.40 9.76 25.51
C THR A 16 2.72 10.33 24.12
N SER A 17 3.85 11.01 23.96
CA SER A 17 4.30 11.51 22.65
C SER A 17 4.81 10.39 21.73
N LEU A 18 5.43 9.33 22.27
CA LEU A 18 5.82 8.14 21.48
C LEU A 18 4.61 7.31 21.04
N GLY A 19 3.50 7.29 21.81
CA GLY A 19 2.27 6.58 21.44
C GLY A 19 1.54 7.20 20.25
N VAL A 20 1.72 8.48 19.96
CA VAL A 20 1.06 9.18 18.84
C VAL A 20 1.80 8.98 17.50
N MET A 21 3.07 8.57 17.50
CA MET A 21 3.87 8.39 16.28
C MET A 21 3.72 7.01 15.61
N LEU A 22 2.98 6.07 16.19
CA LEU A 22 2.79 4.71 15.67
C LEU A 22 1.40 4.47 15.08
N THR A 23 0.66 5.51 14.70
CA THR A 23 -0.49 5.31 13.82
C THR A 23 0.03 4.94 12.43
N ALA A 24 0.16 3.64 12.19
CA ALA A 24 0.39 3.10 10.87
C ALA A 24 -0.63 3.75 9.93
N THR A 25 -0.16 4.59 9.02
CA THR A 25 -0.99 5.32 8.07
C THR A 25 -1.70 4.30 7.20
N GLN A 26 -2.94 4.02 7.53
CA GLN A 26 -3.75 2.98 6.90
C GLN A 26 -4.13 3.45 5.49
N LYS A 27 -3.84 2.61 4.49
CA LYS A 27 -4.08 2.91 3.07
C LYS A 27 -5.28 2.14 2.56
N SER A 28 -6.14 2.79 1.81
CA SER A 28 -7.21 2.09 1.08
C SER A 28 -6.62 1.15 0.03
N VAL A 29 -7.33 0.08 -0.30
CA VAL A 29 -6.94 -0.91 -1.31
C VAL A 29 -8.11 -1.15 -2.25
N VAL A 30 -7.87 -1.08 -3.56
CA VAL A 30 -8.86 -1.47 -4.57
C VAL A 30 -8.67 -2.95 -4.89
N SER A 31 -9.76 -3.72 -4.82
CA SER A 31 -9.85 -5.10 -5.31
C SER A 31 -10.96 -5.21 -6.35
N LEU A 32 -10.82 -6.15 -7.27
CA LEU A 32 -11.81 -6.45 -8.32
C LEU A 32 -12.47 -7.80 -8.05
N ASP A 33 -13.76 -7.90 -8.40
CA ASP A 33 -14.52 -9.14 -8.45
C ASP A 33 -15.36 -9.17 -9.73
N PRO A 34 -15.06 -10.14 -10.64
CA PRO A 34 -13.94 -11.09 -10.63
C PRO A 34 -12.57 -10.40 -10.70
N PRO A 35 -11.47 -11.05 -10.26
CA PRO A 35 -10.16 -10.43 -10.03
C PRO A 35 -9.36 -10.18 -11.31
N TRP A 36 -10.03 -9.84 -12.40
CA TRP A 36 -9.41 -9.66 -13.71
C TRP A 36 -9.27 -8.17 -14.02
N ILE A 37 -8.05 -7.72 -14.28
CA ILE A 37 -7.78 -6.34 -14.72
C ILE A 37 -8.05 -6.15 -16.23
N ARG A 38 -8.32 -7.24 -16.94
CA ARG A 38 -8.67 -7.25 -18.37
C ARG A 38 -9.98 -8.01 -18.54
N ILE A 39 -10.98 -7.36 -19.10
CA ILE A 39 -12.33 -7.90 -19.29
C ILE A 39 -12.88 -7.53 -20.67
N PHE A 40 -13.89 -8.24 -21.11
CA PHE A 40 -14.59 -7.88 -22.34
C PHE A 40 -15.62 -6.77 -22.13
N THR A 41 -15.93 -6.05 -23.20
CA THR A 41 -17.12 -5.20 -23.23
C THR A 41 -18.37 -6.03 -22.90
N GLY A 42 -19.29 -5.43 -22.12
CA GLY A 42 -20.52 -6.09 -21.67
C GLY A 42 -20.35 -6.97 -20.42
N GLU A 43 -19.14 -7.25 -19.95
CA GLU A 43 -18.92 -7.99 -18.71
C GLU A 43 -19.17 -7.12 -17.48
N LYS A 44 -19.56 -7.78 -16.40
CA LYS A 44 -19.73 -7.16 -15.08
C LYS A 44 -18.43 -7.24 -14.30
N VAL A 45 -18.10 -6.14 -13.61
CA VAL A 45 -17.02 -6.11 -12.63
C VAL A 45 -17.41 -5.23 -11.45
N THR A 46 -17.04 -5.64 -10.25
CA THR A 46 -17.23 -4.87 -9.02
C THR A 46 -15.86 -4.47 -8.50
N LEU A 47 -15.63 -3.17 -8.32
CA LEU A 47 -14.46 -2.66 -7.63
C LEU A 47 -14.83 -2.41 -6.18
N SER A 48 -14.06 -2.97 -5.25
CA SER A 48 -14.26 -2.83 -3.82
C SER A 48 -13.13 -2.02 -3.21
N CYS A 49 -13.46 -1.01 -2.41
CA CYS A 49 -12.50 -0.22 -1.67
C CYS A 49 -12.39 -0.74 -0.24
N ASN A 50 -11.36 -1.52 0.03
CA ASN A 50 -11.16 -2.16 1.32
C ASN A 50 -10.13 -1.39 2.16
N GLY A 51 -10.37 -1.30 3.47
CA GLY A 51 -9.41 -0.88 4.48
C GLY A 51 -9.29 -1.99 5.52
N ASN A 52 -8.23 -2.00 6.31
CA ASN A 52 -7.97 -3.08 7.27
C ASN A 52 -9.01 -3.24 8.39
N ASN A 53 -9.98 -2.34 8.53
CA ASN A 53 -11.04 -2.45 9.52
C ASN A 53 -12.39 -2.20 8.85
N SER A 54 -13.22 -3.25 8.81
CA SER A 54 -14.57 -3.27 8.25
C SER A 54 -15.64 -2.56 9.12
N LEU A 55 -15.23 -1.73 10.08
CA LEU A 55 -16.16 -1.00 10.92
C LEU A 55 -16.62 0.26 10.18
N GLN A 56 -17.85 0.20 9.69
CA GLN A 56 -18.69 1.33 9.24
C GLN A 56 -17.97 2.48 8.54
N MET A 57 -17.62 2.28 7.27
CA MET A 57 -17.10 3.36 6.44
C MET A 57 -18.25 4.13 5.81
N ASN A 58 -18.53 5.31 6.34
CA ASN A 58 -19.67 6.12 5.94
C ASN A 58 -19.51 6.80 4.57
N SER A 59 -18.31 6.85 4.00
CA SER A 59 -18.09 7.49 2.69
C SER A 59 -16.80 7.04 2.04
N THR A 60 -16.89 6.60 0.79
CA THR A 60 -15.77 6.26 -0.08
C THR A 60 -15.70 7.24 -1.24
N LYS A 61 -14.52 7.77 -1.51
CA LYS A 61 -14.26 8.61 -2.68
C LYS A 61 -13.60 7.77 -3.77
N TRP A 62 -14.28 7.64 -4.92
CA TRP A 62 -13.75 7.00 -6.10
C TRP A 62 -13.20 8.02 -7.09
N ILE A 63 -12.07 7.72 -7.72
CA ILE A 63 -11.43 8.55 -8.74
C ILE A 63 -11.15 7.65 -9.95
N HIS A 64 -11.76 7.96 -11.08
CA HIS A 64 -11.55 7.31 -12.36
C HIS A 64 -10.90 8.29 -13.34
N ASN A 65 -9.73 7.96 -13.86
CA ASN A 65 -8.96 8.80 -14.79
C ASN A 65 -8.79 10.27 -14.32
N GLY A 66 -8.67 10.47 -13.00
CA GLY A 66 -8.55 11.80 -12.39
C GLY A 66 -9.89 12.47 -12.06
N ILE A 67 -11.01 11.95 -12.52
CA ILE A 67 -12.35 12.50 -12.27
C ILE A 67 -12.95 11.81 -11.05
N ILE A 68 -13.54 12.63 -10.16
CA ILE A 68 -14.20 12.11 -8.95
C ILE A 68 -15.57 11.59 -9.34
N SER A 69 -15.86 10.34 -8.98
CA SER A 69 -17.16 9.71 -9.15
C SER A 69 -18.17 10.24 -8.14
N LYS A 70 -19.45 10.26 -8.53
CA LYS A 70 -20.59 10.56 -7.63
C LYS A 70 -20.90 9.38 -6.68
N VAL A 71 -20.37 8.19 -6.95
CA VAL A 71 -20.56 6.99 -6.11
C VAL A 71 -19.77 7.13 -4.81
N THR A 72 -20.46 7.00 -3.68
CA THR A 72 -19.86 7.11 -2.34
C THR A 72 -19.83 5.78 -1.57
N SER A 73 -20.39 4.71 -2.17
CA SER A 73 -20.35 3.36 -1.58
C SER A 73 -18.96 2.75 -1.66
N THR A 74 -18.68 1.79 -0.76
CA THR A 74 -17.44 1.01 -0.77
C THR A 74 -17.30 0.12 -2.01
N HIS A 75 -18.38 -0.09 -2.75
CA HIS A 75 -18.42 -0.89 -3.97
C HIS A 75 -18.85 -0.01 -5.15
N LEU A 76 -18.03 -0.01 -6.19
CA LEU A 76 -18.34 0.58 -7.49
C LEU A 76 -18.65 -0.58 -8.45
N VAL A 77 -19.92 -0.70 -8.84
CA VAL A 77 -20.40 -1.78 -9.71
C VAL A 77 -20.52 -1.29 -11.14
N ILE A 78 -19.79 -1.92 -12.05
CA ILE A 78 -19.92 -1.75 -13.51
C ILE A 78 -20.69 -2.98 -14.01
N VAL A 79 -21.96 -2.79 -14.34
CA VAL A 79 -22.86 -3.90 -14.69
C VAL A 79 -22.58 -4.43 -16.10
N SER A 80 -22.26 -3.53 -17.03
CA SER A 80 -21.95 -3.84 -18.44
C SER A 80 -20.83 -2.92 -18.88
N ALA A 81 -19.62 -3.42 -18.82
CA ALA A 81 -18.41 -2.65 -19.09
C ALA A 81 -18.35 -2.17 -20.54
N THR A 82 -17.93 -0.93 -20.72
CA THR A 82 -17.68 -0.29 -22.01
C THR A 82 -16.19 0.10 -22.12
N ILE A 83 -15.72 0.41 -23.31
CA ILE A 83 -14.33 0.87 -23.50
C ILE A 83 -14.04 2.13 -22.69
N GLN A 84 -15.06 2.97 -22.42
CA GLN A 84 -14.94 4.19 -21.61
C GLN A 84 -14.69 3.91 -20.13
N ASP A 85 -15.04 2.70 -19.65
CA ASP A 85 -14.75 2.25 -18.30
C ASP A 85 -13.30 1.78 -18.15
N SER A 86 -12.53 1.73 -19.23
CA SER A 86 -11.10 1.48 -19.16
C SER A 86 -10.38 2.65 -18.48
N GLY A 87 -9.37 2.32 -17.69
CA GLY A 87 -8.52 3.34 -17.10
C GLY A 87 -8.11 3.08 -15.66
N LYS A 88 -7.67 4.14 -15.03
CA LYS A 88 -7.07 4.16 -13.69
C LYS A 88 -8.13 4.40 -12.63
N TYR A 89 -8.27 3.45 -11.73
CA TYR A 89 -9.16 3.55 -10.57
C TYR A 89 -8.36 3.72 -9.29
N ILE A 90 -8.75 4.67 -8.46
CA ILE A 90 -8.22 4.93 -7.13
C ILE A 90 -9.41 5.10 -6.20
N CYS A 91 -9.32 4.55 -5.00
CA CYS A 91 -10.29 4.81 -3.96
C CYS A 91 -9.65 5.42 -2.71
N GLN A 92 -10.47 6.07 -1.92
CA GLN A 92 -10.11 6.59 -0.61
C GLN A 92 -11.30 6.48 0.34
N ASN A 93 -11.15 5.67 1.37
CA ASN A 93 -12.10 5.64 2.47
C ASN A 93 -11.82 6.78 3.45
N GLN A 94 -12.86 7.21 4.16
CA GLN A 94 -12.73 8.25 5.19
C GLN A 94 -11.71 7.84 6.25
N GLY A 95 -10.77 8.72 6.58
CA GLY A 95 -9.69 8.46 7.54
C GLY A 95 -8.51 7.65 6.99
N PHE A 96 -8.53 7.26 5.72
CA PHE A 96 -7.47 6.49 5.08
C PHE A 96 -6.77 7.29 3.98
N TYR A 97 -5.53 6.92 3.68
CA TYR A 97 -4.85 7.42 2.48
C TYR A 97 -5.43 6.79 1.21
N LYS A 98 -5.24 7.48 0.09
CA LYS A 98 -5.60 6.97 -1.24
C LYS A 98 -4.96 5.62 -1.51
N SER A 99 -5.71 4.72 -2.16
CA SER A 99 -5.19 3.45 -2.64
C SER A 99 -4.07 3.62 -3.67
N LYS A 100 -3.31 2.55 -3.90
CA LYS A 100 -2.55 2.43 -5.15
C LYS A 100 -3.55 2.38 -6.32
N PRO A 101 -3.17 2.87 -7.50
CA PRO A 101 -4.03 2.76 -8.68
C PRO A 101 -4.16 1.31 -9.13
N VAL A 102 -5.36 0.95 -9.57
CA VAL A 102 -5.64 -0.27 -10.33
C VAL A 102 -6.06 0.13 -11.73
N TYR A 103 -5.56 -0.55 -12.74
CA TYR A 103 -5.88 -0.29 -14.14
C TYR A 103 -6.83 -1.36 -14.64
N LEU A 104 -8.05 -0.97 -15.01
CA LEU A 104 -9.01 -1.83 -15.70
C LEU A 104 -8.88 -1.60 -17.20
N ASN A 105 -8.81 -2.67 -17.98
CA ASN A 105 -8.75 -2.62 -19.43
C ASN A 105 -9.93 -3.39 -20.03
N VAL A 106 -10.84 -2.67 -20.68
CA VAL A 106 -12.04 -3.24 -21.33
C VAL A 106 -11.77 -3.38 -22.81
N ILE A 107 -11.93 -4.58 -23.33
CA ILE A 107 -11.46 -5.01 -24.67
C ILE A 107 -12.62 -5.58 -25.48
N GLN A 108 -12.57 -5.37 -26.78
CA GLN A 108 -13.55 -5.89 -27.72
C GLN A 108 -12.85 -6.82 -28.72
N GLU A 109 -12.65 -8.07 -28.30
CA GLU A 109 -11.99 -9.13 -29.06
C GLU A 109 -12.78 -10.44 -28.95
N TRP A 110 -12.35 -11.50 -29.63
CA TRP A 110 -12.96 -12.83 -29.52
C TRP A 110 -12.32 -13.68 -28.42
N LEU A 111 -11.02 -13.53 -28.24
CA LEU A 111 -10.22 -14.25 -27.26
C LEU A 111 -9.36 -13.26 -26.48
N LEU A 112 -9.30 -13.42 -25.18
CA LEU A 112 -8.60 -12.52 -24.27
C LEU A 112 -7.73 -13.31 -23.30
N LEU A 113 -6.46 -12.95 -23.18
CA LEU A 113 -5.68 -13.35 -22.01
C LEU A 113 -6.05 -12.43 -20.85
N GLN A 114 -6.83 -12.94 -19.89
CA GLN A 114 -7.11 -12.26 -18.64
C GLN A 114 -5.97 -12.46 -17.65
N THR A 115 -5.69 -11.46 -16.85
CA THR A 115 -4.72 -11.50 -15.76
C THR A 115 -5.24 -10.74 -14.55
N SER A 116 -4.84 -11.18 -13.35
CA SER A 116 -5.19 -10.50 -12.09
C SER A 116 -4.30 -9.29 -11.78
N ALA A 117 -3.13 -9.18 -12.43
CA ALA A 117 -2.20 -8.06 -12.24
C ALA A 117 -1.30 -7.86 -13.47
N ASP A 118 -0.87 -6.63 -13.69
CA ASP A 118 0.16 -6.23 -14.67
C ASP A 118 1.55 -6.09 -14.04
N VAL A 119 1.58 -5.71 -12.74
CA VAL A 119 2.80 -5.58 -11.95
C VAL A 119 2.67 -6.38 -10.66
N VAL A 120 3.57 -7.31 -10.44
CA VAL A 120 3.60 -8.22 -9.29
C VAL A 120 4.89 -8.04 -8.52
N LEU A 121 4.84 -8.07 -7.20
CA LEU A 121 6.05 -8.10 -6.39
C LEU A 121 6.67 -9.50 -6.43
N ALA A 122 8.00 -9.59 -6.44
CA ALA A 122 8.70 -10.86 -6.28
C ALA A 122 8.23 -11.59 -5.02
N ASN A 123 8.07 -12.91 -5.10
CA ASN A 123 7.40 -13.80 -4.14
C ASN A 123 5.88 -13.59 -4.02
N GLY A 124 5.28 -12.70 -4.81
CA GLY A 124 3.83 -12.58 -4.94
C GLY A 124 3.24 -13.64 -5.87
N SER A 125 1.98 -13.46 -6.21
CA SER A 125 1.27 -14.36 -7.13
C SER A 125 0.38 -13.58 -8.08
N PHE A 126 0.12 -14.16 -9.25
CA PHE A 126 -0.87 -13.68 -10.20
C PHE A 126 -1.51 -14.84 -10.94
N ASP A 127 -2.73 -14.61 -11.39
CA ASP A 127 -3.50 -15.59 -12.14
C ASP A 127 -3.65 -15.12 -13.59
N ILE A 128 -3.65 -16.09 -14.51
CA ILE A 128 -3.96 -15.88 -15.91
C ILE A 128 -4.98 -16.92 -16.39
N ARG A 129 -5.82 -16.54 -17.33
CA ARG A 129 -6.65 -17.48 -18.09
C ARG A 129 -6.91 -16.99 -19.50
N CYS A 130 -7.15 -17.91 -20.40
CA CYS A 130 -7.59 -17.63 -21.75
C CYS A 130 -9.13 -17.60 -21.77
N HIS A 131 -9.72 -16.43 -22.00
CA HIS A 131 -11.15 -16.18 -21.86
C HIS A 131 -11.79 -15.89 -23.21
N GLY A 132 -12.91 -16.57 -23.53
CA GLY A 132 -13.64 -16.39 -24.77
C GLY A 132 -14.77 -15.37 -24.62
N TRP A 133 -15.02 -14.60 -25.69
CA TRP A 133 -16.13 -13.67 -25.79
C TRP A 133 -17.46 -14.29 -25.34
N LYS A 134 -18.28 -13.56 -24.60
CA LYS A 134 -19.58 -14.00 -24.04
C LYS A 134 -19.49 -15.32 -23.26
N ASN A 135 -18.37 -15.55 -22.55
CA ASN A 135 -18.11 -16.81 -21.82
C ASN A 135 -18.13 -18.08 -22.68
N TRP A 136 -17.85 -17.95 -23.96
CA TRP A 136 -17.75 -19.16 -24.81
C TRP A 136 -16.57 -20.02 -24.32
N ASN A 137 -16.82 -21.35 -24.31
CA ASN A 137 -15.80 -22.32 -23.92
C ASN A 137 -14.63 -22.28 -24.90
N VAL A 138 -13.45 -22.01 -24.39
CA VAL A 138 -12.19 -22.08 -25.14
C VAL A 138 -11.64 -23.49 -25.01
N ARG A 139 -11.31 -24.13 -26.13
CA ARG A 139 -10.72 -25.47 -26.17
C ARG A 139 -9.36 -25.44 -26.83
N LYS A 140 -8.53 -26.49 -26.60
CA LYS A 140 -7.17 -26.62 -27.15
C LYS A 140 -6.34 -25.36 -26.93
N VAL A 141 -6.30 -24.92 -25.68
CA VAL A 141 -5.63 -23.67 -25.31
C VAL A 141 -4.13 -23.87 -25.22
N ILE A 142 -3.36 -22.97 -25.83
CA ILE A 142 -1.92 -22.90 -25.68
C ILE A 142 -1.60 -21.53 -25.08
N TYR A 143 -0.85 -21.53 -23.98
CA TYR A 143 -0.35 -20.33 -23.34
C TYR A 143 1.10 -20.09 -23.75
N TYR A 144 1.40 -18.85 -24.09
CA TYR A 144 2.72 -18.42 -24.52
C TYR A 144 3.28 -17.37 -23.59
N LYS A 145 4.60 -17.43 -23.39
CA LYS A 145 5.38 -16.40 -22.73
C LYS A 145 6.58 -16.07 -23.62
N ASN A 146 6.74 -14.78 -23.96
CA ASN A 146 7.77 -14.32 -24.89
C ASN A 146 7.78 -15.10 -26.21
N ASN A 147 6.60 -15.40 -26.75
CA ASN A 147 6.33 -16.23 -27.94
C ASN A 147 6.75 -17.72 -27.83
N HIS A 148 7.12 -18.19 -26.64
CA HIS A 148 7.39 -19.61 -26.38
C HIS A 148 6.20 -20.24 -25.67
N ALA A 149 5.66 -21.33 -26.24
CA ALA A 149 4.60 -22.10 -25.61
C ALA A 149 5.11 -22.74 -24.31
N PHE A 150 4.41 -22.52 -23.19
CA PHE A 150 4.79 -23.10 -21.90
C PHE A 150 3.72 -23.97 -21.26
N LYS A 151 2.46 -23.87 -21.72
CA LYS A 151 1.36 -24.68 -21.19
C LYS A 151 0.35 -24.97 -22.28
N TYR A 152 -0.06 -26.23 -22.39
CA TYR A 152 -1.20 -26.70 -23.19
C TYR A 152 -2.30 -27.19 -22.26
N SER A 153 -3.54 -26.93 -22.59
CA SER A 153 -4.70 -27.49 -21.91
C SER A 153 -5.86 -27.68 -22.89
N TYR A 154 -6.61 -28.76 -22.73
CA TYR A 154 -7.80 -29.01 -23.58
C TYR A 154 -8.93 -27.98 -23.25
N GLN A 155 -9.04 -27.55 -22.01
CA GLN A 155 -9.96 -26.50 -21.58
C GLN A 155 -9.15 -25.29 -21.13
N SER A 156 -9.81 -24.18 -20.83
CA SER A 156 -9.16 -22.97 -20.33
C SER A 156 -9.18 -22.88 -18.78
N PRO A 157 -8.26 -23.54 -18.06
CA PRO A 157 -8.19 -23.42 -16.63
C PRO A 157 -7.59 -22.07 -16.23
N ASN A 158 -7.87 -21.64 -15.01
CA ASN A 158 -7.06 -20.60 -14.38
C ASN A 158 -5.66 -21.16 -14.06
N ILE A 159 -4.64 -20.45 -14.46
CA ILE A 159 -3.24 -20.76 -14.16
C ILE A 159 -2.76 -19.78 -13.11
N SER A 160 -2.41 -20.31 -11.93
CA SER A 160 -1.84 -19.50 -10.84
C SER A 160 -0.31 -19.61 -10.86
N ILE A 161 0.38 -18.50 -11.09
CA ILE A 161 1.82 -18.38 -10.93
C ILE A 161 2.07 -17.90 -9.50
N ARG A 162 2.56 -18.80 -8.63
CA ARG A 162 2.84 -18.54 -7.23
C ARG A 162 4.35 -18.33 -7.02
N ASN A 163 4.71 -17.56 -5.97
CA ASN A 163 6.11 -17.22 -5.67
C ASN A 163 6.83 -16.65 -6.88
N ALA A 164 6.16 -15.72 -7.58
CA ALA A 164 6.64 -15.15 -8.83
C ALA A 164 8.07 -14.59 -8.68
N THR A 165 8.91 -14.90 -9.65
CA THR A 165 10.30 -14.47 -9.74
C THR A 165 10.44 -13.43 -10.86
N LEU A 166 11.59 -12.75 -10.94
CA LEU A 166 11.86 -11.82 -12.04
C LEU A 166 11.80 -12.52 -13.41
N ASN A 167 12.10 -13.83 -13.45
CA ASN A 167 12.03 -14.63 -14.67
C ASN A 167 10.58 -14.80 -15.16
N ASP A 168 9.58 -14.61 -14.27
CA ASP A 168 8.16 -14.67 -14.67
C ASP A 168 7.68 -13.37 -15.31
N SER A 169 8.52 -12.34 -15.37
CA SER A 169 8.27 -11.18 -16.22
C SER A 169 8.31 -11.58 -17.69
N GLY A 170 7.39 -11.02 -18.48
CA GLY A 170 7.36 -11.31 -19.91
C GLY A 170 6.08 -10.83 -20.58
N THR A 171 6.02 -11.09 -21.88
CA THR A 171 4.84 -10.84 -22.69
C THR A 171 4.07 -12.15 -22.83
N TYR A 172 2.83 -12.15 -22.36
CA TYR A 172 1.95 -13.33 -22.36
C TYR A 172 0.84 -13.16 -23.39
N HIS A 173 0.45 -14.25 -24.01
CA HIS A 173 -0.75 -14.38 -24.85
C HIS A 173 -1.21 -15.84 -24.86
N CYS A 174 -2.41 -16.08 -25.39
CA CYS A 174 -2.90 -17.43 -25.57
C CYS A 174 -3.54 -17.60 -26.95
N THR A 175 -3.51 -18.83 -27.46
CA THR A 175 -4.35 -19.27 -28.59
C THR A 175 -5.37 -20.28 -28.09
N GLY A 176 -6.48 -20.42 -28.82
CA GLY A 176 -7.49 -21.38 -28.49
C GLY A 176 -8.64 -21.39 -29.48
N HIS A 177 -9.41 -22.47 -29.44
CA HIS A 177 -10.55 -22.66 -30.36
C HIS A 177 -11.84 -22.22 -29.67
N LEU A 178 -12.52 -21.26 -30.31
CA LEU A 178 -13.90 -20.89 -30.00
C LEU A 178 -14.79 -21.52 -31.06
N LYS A 179 -15.68 -22.43 -30.65
CA LYS A 179 -16.41 -23.34 -31.57
C LYS A 179 -15.41 -24.16 -32.38
N GLN A 180 -15.18 -23.83 -33.64
CA GLN A 180 -14.26 -24.56 -34.53
C GLN A 180 -13.16 -23.69 -35.11
N VAL A 181 -13.13 -22.40 -34.74
CA VAL A 181 -12.18 -21.40 -35.24
C VAL A 181 -11.12 -21.16 -34.20
N GLU A 182 -9.86 -21.15 -34.60
CA GLU A 182 -8.74 -20.79 -33.78
C GLU A 182 -8.60 -19.25 -33.72
N TYR A 183 -8.39 -18.75 -32.51
CA TYR A 183 -8.15 -17.34 -32.25
C TYR A 183 -6.87 -17.18 -31.40
N GLU A 184 -6.21 -16.04 -31.56
CA GLU A 184 -5.09 -15.61 -30.74
C GLU A 184 -5.52 -14.37 -29.98
N SER A 185 -5.18 -14.28 -28.68
CA SER A 185 -5.36 -13.08 -27.90
C SER A 185 -4.27 -12.06 -28.24
N ASP A 186 -4.53 -10.79 -27.95
CA ASP A 186 -3.48 -9.78 -27.93
C ASP A 186 -2.39 -10.12 -26.90
N LYS A 187 -1.21 -9.55 -27.12
CA LYS A 187 -0.04 -9.75 -26.26
C LYS A 187 -0.08 -8.76 -25.10
N PHE A 188 0.04 -9.27 -23.88
CA PHE A 188 0.02 -8.45 -22.67
C PHE A 188 1.29 -8.64 -21.84
N ARG A 189 1.88 -7.53 -21.38
CA ARG A 189 3.11 -7.55 -20.58
C ARG A 189 2.77 -7.62 -19.10
N ILE A 190 3.37 -8.61 -18.41
CA ILE A 190 3.34 -8.75 -16.94
C ILE A 190 4.75 -8.54 -16.43
N ALA A 191 4.93 -7.67 -15.43
CA ALA A 191 6.21 -7.35 -14.84
C ALA A 191 6.28 -7.85 -13.39
N VAL A 192 7.28 -8.67 -13.06
CA VAL A 192 7.60 -8.99 -11.68
C VAL A 192 8.75 -8.10 -11.21
N VAL A 193 8.55 -7.36 -10.14
CA VAL A 193 9.49 -6.37 -9.63
C VAL A 193 9.92 -6.69 -8.20
N LYS A 194 11.16 -6.38 -7.86
CA LYS A 194 11.64 -6.49 -6.47
C LYS A 194 10.96 -5.43 -5.61
N ALA A 195 10.58 -5.81 -4.37
CA ALA A 195 10.17 -4.83 -3.39
C ALA A 195 11.35 -3.86 -3.11
N TYR A 196 11.12 -2.57 -3.29
CA TYR A 196 12.11 -1.57 -2.92
C TYR A 196 12.16 -1.46 -1.40
N LYS A 197 13.22 -1.99 -0.78
CA LYS A 197 13.54 -1.70 0.61
C LYS A 197 14.10 -0.28 0.66
N SER A 198 13.37 0.64 1.27
CA SER A 198 13.86 1.99 1.51
C SER A 198 15.19 1.92 2.25
N LYS A 199 16.27 2.43 1.62
CA LYS A 199 17.60 2.50 2.25
C LYS A 199 17.63 3.45 3.45
N TYR A 200 16.57 4.22 3.65
CA TYR A 200 16.47 5.25 4.69
C TYR A 200 15.69 4.81 5.93
N CYS A 201 15.35 3.50 6.06
CA CYS A 201 14.67 2.99 7.25
C CYS A 201 15.46 3.27 8.55
N TRP A 202 16.79 3.29 8.48
CA TRP A 202 17.66 3.61 9.61
C TRP A 202 17.59 5.07 10.05
N LEU A 203 17.32 6.03 9.13
CA LEU A 203 17.13 7.43 9.47
C LEU A 203 15.91 7.66 10.37
N GLN A 204 14.86 6.85 10.23
CA GLN A 204 13.69 6.92 11.11
C GLN A 204 13.99 6.48 12.54
N LEU A 205 15.06 5.72 12.76
CA LEU A 205 15.51 5.31 14.08
C LEU A 205 16.55 6.29 14.66
N ILE A 206 17.42 6.85 13.83
CA ILE A 206 18.47 7.78 14.26
C ILE A 206 17.90 9.14 14.69
N PHE A 207 16.90 9.66 13.97
CA PHE A 207 16.34 10.97 14.29
C PHE A 207 15.76 11.05 15.72
N PRO A 208 14.88 10.14 16.17
CA PRO A 208 14.40 10.15 17.55
C PRO A 208 15.51 9.90 18.57
N LEU A 209 16.52 9.10 18.23
CA LEU A 209 17.65 8.83 19.12
C LEU A 209 18.52 10.09 19.32
N LEU A 210 18.78 10.86 18.27
CA LEU A 210 19.46 12.14 18.36
C LEU A 210 18.67 13.14 19.21
N VAL A 211 17.36 13.22 19.05
CA VAL A 211 16.49 14.08 19.85
C VAL A 211 16.58 13.73 21.34
N VAL A 212 16.53 12.44 21.68
CA VAL A 212 16.68 11.98 23.08
C VAL A 212 18.05 12.37 23.65
N ILE A 213 19.13 12.22 22.89
CA ILE A 213 20.50 12.59 23.30
C ILE A 213 20.57 14.10 23.56
N LEU A 214 20.03 14.94 22.67
CA LEU A 214 19.99 16.39 22.84
C LEU A 214 19.25 16.79 24.11
N PHE A 215 18.08 16.24 24.38
CA PHE A 215 17.35 16.48 25.62
C PHE A 215 18.11 16.03 26.86
N ALA A 216 18.83 14.91 26.80
CA ALA A 216 19.64 14.44 27.92
C ALA A 216 20.80 15.39 28.20
N VAL A 217 21.45 15.94 27.16
CA VAL A 217 22.53 16.95 27.32
C VAL A 217 21.97 18.25 27.89
N ASP A 218 20.85 18.74 27.36
CA ASP A 218 20.24 19.99 27.84
C ASP A 218 19.81 19.89 29.31
N THR A 219 19.21 18.76 29.70
CA THR A 219 18.83 18.51 31.08
C THR A 219 20.07 18.43 31.99
N GLY A 220 21.15 17.74 31.54
CA GLY A 220 22.40 17.68 32.25
C GLY A 220 23.06 19.07 32.49
N LEU A 221 23.05 19.90 31.47
CA LEU A 221 23.54 21.29 31.58
C LEU A 221 22.70 22.14 32.56
N LEU A 222 21.38 21.99 32.56
CA LEU A 222 20.51 22.69 33.52
C LEU A 222 20.77 22.26 34.96
N PHE A 223 20.99 20.99 35.23
CA PHE A 223 21.36 20.52 36.57
C PHE A 223 22.71 21.07 37.00
N SER A 224 23.72 21.04 36.13
CA SER A 224 25.05 21.55 36.40
C SER A 224 25.04 23.06 36.74
N THR A 225 24.26 23.85 35.98
CA THR A 225 24.13 25.32 36.24
C THR A 225 23.36 25.60 37.53
N GLN A 226 22.37 24.79 37.91
CA GLN A 226 21.67 24.92 39.18
C GLN A 226 22.59 24.65 40.38
N GLU A 227 23.45 23.63 40.33
CA GLU A 227 24.40 23.36 41.40
C GLU A 227 25.42 24.50 41.58
N GLN A 228 25.91 25.08 40.48
CA GLN A 228 26.79 26.24 40.52
C GLN A 228 26.06 27.46 41.13
N PHE A 229 24.81 27.70 40.78
CA PHE A 229 24.03 28.82 41.33
C PHE A 229 23.79 28.66 42.84
N ILE A 230 23.50 27.44 43.30
CA ILE A 230 23.31 27.12 44.72
C ILE A 230 24.63 27.31 45.51
N SER A 231 25.78 26.95 44.93
CA SER A 231 27.09 27.12 45.58
C SER A 231 27.45 28.58 45.72
N VAL A 232 27.18 29.43 44.70
CA VAL A 232 27.41 30.89 44.76
C VAL A 232 26.51 31.53 45.80
N LEU A 233 25.23 31.16 45.90
CA LEU A 233 24.30 31.66 46.93
C LEU A 233 24.73 31.26 48.36
N LYS A 234 25.31 30.08 48.56
CA LYS A 234 25.88 29.66 49.85
C LYS A 234 27.07 30.51 50.25
N ILE A 235 27.99 30.83 49.34
CA ILE A 235 29.15 31.67 49.57
C ILE A 235 28.73 33.12 49.94
N GLN A 236 27.70 33.64 49.27
CA GLN A 236 27.17 35.00 49.57
C GLN A 236 26.50 35.08 50.94
N LYS A 237 25.88 33.95 51.39
CA LYS A 237 25.25 33.88 52.72
C LYS A 237 26.27 33.76 53.83
N THR A 238 27.42 33.11 53.67
CA THR A 238 28.51 33.00 54.61
C THR A 238 29.33 34.30 54.69
N GLY A 239 29.47 35.07 53.57
CA GLY A 239 30.16 36.34 53.54
C GLY A 239 29.41 37.49 54.24
N LYS A 240 28.09 37.39 54.47
CA LYS A 240 27.28 38.40 55.19
C LYS A 240 27.22 38.14 56.68
N GLY A 241 27.69 37.03 57.21
CA GLY A 241 27.72 36.70 58.64
C GLY A 241 28.90 37.22 59.41
N ASN A 242 29.96 37.76 58.74
CA ASN A 242 31.19 38.19 59.37
C ASN A 242 31.34 39.74 59.46
N LYS A 243 30.25 40.49 59.37
CA LYS A 243 30.31 41.98 59.48
C LYS A 243 29.35 42.52 60.53
N VAL A 244 29.35 41.97 61.73
CA VAL A 244 28.80 42.59 62.89
C VAL A 244 29.59 42.07 64.08
N GLU A 245 30.75 42.70 64.40
CA GLU A 245 31.34 42.89 65.76
C GLU A 245 32.62 43.70 65.58
N THR A 246 32.49 44.97 65.74
CA THR A 246 33.37 45.91 66.44
C THR A 246 32.65 47.20 66.65
#